data_debf114cc2adb94a7980f1ee0fcea2ad
#
_entry.id   debf114cc2adb94a7980f1ee0fcea2ad
#
_cell.length_a   1.000
_cell.length_b   1.000
_cell.length_c   1.000
_cell.angle_alpha   90.00
_cell.angle_beta   90.00
_cell.angle_gamma   90.00
#
_symmetry.space_group_name_H-M   'P 1'
#
loop_
_entity.id
_entity.type
_entity.pdbx_description
1 polymer ?
#
loop_
_entity_poly.entity_id
_entity_poly.type
_entity_poly.pdbx_seq_one_letter_code
_entity_poly.pdbx_strand_id
1 'polypeptide(L)'
;MHQRDHTAARRRTILRAALLTGVTAMTMPHVTSCSSADEQQTPEPSRTPGPTAGGGVRGKVLLAYFSRPGENYYYGERTHLEVGNTEVMARKIRALIDCDVYRIEPVDAYPASYDATVKRNVREQQADARPAIKGGLPELDGYETVLLGSPIGNVRAPMIMTTFTEQLDFANKTVVPFTTHAMSGLGTTARDYADSCRGAIFAQGLAVQGEEVGKADRAIRAWLNRIGFAMA
;
A
#
# COMPACT_ATOMS: atom_id res chain seq x y z
N MET A 1 -21.70 -57.35 19.24
CA MET A 1 -20.46 -57.47 20.01
C MET A 1 -19.69 -56.18 19.77
N HIS A 2 -19.89 -55.25 20.67
CA HIS A 2 -18.99 -54.71 21.67
C HIS A 2 -17.73 -54.10 21.02
N GLN A 3 -17.30 -52.89 21.21
CA GLN A 3 -17.18 -52.09 22.44
C GLN A 3 -17.02 -50.60 22.12
N ARG A 4 -17.60 -49.75 22.93
CA ARG A 4 -17.31 -48.33 23.06
C ARG A 4 -15.98 -48.12 23.76
N ASP A 5 -15.28 -47.04 23.49
CA ASP A 5 -14.55 -46.39 24.56
C ASP A 5 -14.45 -44.87 24.38
N HIS A 6 -14.80 -44.20 25.46
CA HIS A 6 -14.77 -42.78 25.74
C HIS A 6 -13.40 -42.40 26.35
N THR A 7 -12.86 -41.26 26.02
CA THR A 7 -12.02 -40.47 26.94
C THR A 7 -11.97 -39.04 26.43
N ALA A 8 -12.69 -38.11 27.00
CA ALA A 8 -12.45 -37.37 28.24
C ALA A 8 -11.62 -36.07 27.98
N ALA A 9 -12.38 -35.00 28.09
CA ALA A 9 -11.93 -33.59 28.12
C ALA A 9 -10.91 -33.35 29.27
N ARG A 10 -9.92 -32.52 29.00
CA ARG A 10 -9.20 -31.80 30.05
C ARG A 10 -9.35 -30.28 29.89
N ARG A 11 -10.21 -29.73 30.67
CA ARG A 11 -10.29 -28.32 31.04
C ARG A 11 -9.09 -27.99 31.93
N ARG A 12 -8.27 -27.01 31.57
CA ARG A 12 -7.32 -26.39 32.51
C ARG A 12 -7.81 -25.00 32.86
N THR A 13 -8.32 -24.92 34.05
CA THR A 13 -8.60 -23.74 34.86
C THR A 13 -7.28 -23.10 35.26
N ILE A 14 -7.10 -21.81 35.03
CA ILE A 14 -5.98 -21.05 35.58
C ILE A 14 -6.56 -20.07 36.60
N LEU A 15 -6.06 -20.22 37.82
CA LEU A 15 -6.42 -19.43 39.03
C LEU A 15 -5.98 -17.95 38.84
N ARG A 16 -6.89 -17.09 39.34
CA ARG A 16 -6.61 -15.71 39.70
C ARG A 16 -5.85 -15.69 41.05
N ALA A 17 -4.77 -14.96 41.16
CA ALA A 17 -4.22 -14.51 42.41
C ALA A 17 -4.21 -12.99 42.42
N ALA A 18 -5.02 -12.41 43.28
CA ALA A 18 -4.99 -11.03 43.70
C ALA A 18 -4.07 -10.90 44.91
N LEU A 19 -3.23 -9.89 44.94
CA LEU A 19 -2.56 -9.45 46.18
C LEU A 19 -2.61 -7.92 46.24
N LEU A 20 -3.27 -7.48 47.32
CA LEU A 20 -3.37 -6.10 47.80
C LEU A 20 -2.18 -5.74 48.65
N THR A 21 -2.04 -4.44 48.83
CA THR A 21 -1.52 -3.63 49.96
C THR A 21 -0.13 -3.05 49.84
N GLY A 22 -0.10 -1.72 50.16
CA GLY A 22 1.07 -0.99 50.60
C GLY A 22 1.02 0.52 50.37
N VAL A 23 0.10 1.20 51.07
CA VAL A 23 0.12 2.67 51.23
C VAL A 23 1.22 3.04 52.26
N THR A 24 2.19 3.86 51.87
CA THR A 24 3.04 4.58 52.85
C THR A 24 3.19 6.03 52.42
N ALA A 25 2.53 6.87 53.22
CA ALA A 25 2.69 8.31 53.19
C ALA A 25 4.04 8.69 53.86
N MET A 26 4.81 9.56 53.23
CA MET A 26 5.90 10.22 53.91
C MET A 26 5.91 11.72 53.57
N THR A 27 5.87 12.47 54.64
CA THR A 27 5.78 13.92 54.83
C THR A 27 7.00 14.66 54.31
N MET A 28 6.74 15.90 53.82
CA MET A 28 7.75 16.93 53.44
C MET A 28 8.58 17.46 54.63
N PRO A 29 9.70 18.09 54.32
CA PRO A 29 9.86 19.48 54.77
C PRO A 29 10.23 20.46 53.64
N HIS A 30 9.62 21.64 53.71
CA HIS A 30 9.99 22.83 52.95
C HIS A 30 11.39 23.31 53.29
N VAL A 31 12.17 23.61 52.26
CA VAL A 31 13.31 24.54 52.40
C VAL A 31 13.23 25.56 51.30
N THR A 32 13.02 26.79 51.69
CA THR A 32 13.09 28.00 50.87
C THR A 32 14.56 28.36 50.68
N SER A 33 15.04 28.54 49.45
CA SER A 33 16.16 29.42 49.18
C SER A 33 16.15 29.90 47.73
N CYS A 34 16.40 31.16 47.59
CA CYS A 34 16.32 32.00 46.41
C CYS A 34 17.43 31.77 45.38
N SER A 35 17.08 32.16 44.17
CA SER A 35 17.91 32.85 43.17
C SER A 35 18.95 32.07 42.37
N SER A 36 18.69 31.87 41.13
CA SER A 36 19.43 32.43 39.98
C SER A 36 18.83 31.88 38.70
N ALA A 37 18.49 32.77 37.78
CA ALA A 37 18.02 32.46 36.46
C ALA A 37 19.12 31.73 35.67
N ASP A 38 18.83 30.51 35.27
CA ASP A 38 19.56 29.85 34.21
C ASP A 38 18.49 29.30 33.24
N GLU A 39 18.41 29.91 32.06
CA GLU A 39 17.53 29.54 31.00
C GLU A 39 17.95 28.17 30.45
N GLN A 40 17.40 27.09 31.01
CA GLN A 40 17.50 25.77 30.42
C GLN A 40 16.52 25.71 29.26
N GLN A 41 17.05 25.91 28.07
CA GLN A 41 16.40 25.54 26.79
C GLN A 41 15.96 24.09 26.83
N THR A 42 14.67 23.87 26.96
CA THR A 42 14.03 22.59 26.71
C THR A 42 14.31 22.20 25.25
N PRO A 43 14.81 21.01 24.95
CA PRO A 43 14.92 20.55 23.55
C PRO A 43 13.54 20.48 22.96
N GLU A 44 13.29 21.26 21.93
CA GLU A 44 12.11 21.17 21.09
C GLU A 44 12.06 19.75 20.48
N PRO A 45 10.93 19.03 20.54
CA PRO A 45 10.84 17.73 19.90
C PRO A 45 11.06 17.91 18.41
N SER A 46 12.09 17.27 17.86
CA SER A 46 12.37 17.20 16.45
C SER A 46 11.11 16.88 15.68
N ARG A 47 10.57 17.87 15.00
CA ARG A 47 9.47 17.68 14.03
C ARG A 47 10.01 16.82 12.91
N THR A 48 9.58 15.58 12.87
CA THR A 48 9.69 14.74 11.67
C THR A 48 9.14 15.56 10.49
N PRO A 49 9.89 15.75 9.39
CA PRO A 49 9.36 16.45 8.23
C PRO A 49 8.14 15.67 7.72
N GLY A 50 6.97 16.25 7.91
CA GLY A 50 5.77 15.79 7.23
C GLY A 50 5.96 15.91 5.72
N PRO A 51 5.26 15.13 4.89
CA PRO A 51 5.41 15.19 3.45
C PRO A 51 5.19 16.62 2.98
N THR A 52 6.23 17.20 2.38
CA THR A 52 6.21 18.56 1.85
C THR A 52 5.18 18.62 0.73
N ALA A 53 4.04 19.21 1.01
CA ALA A 53 3.06 19.58 -0.01
C ALA A 53 3.69 20.71 -0.85
N GLY A 54 4.18 20.42 -2.06
CA GLY A 54 4.73 21.48 -2.87
C GLY A 54 5.51 21.10 -4.11
N GLY A 55 5.43 19.86 -4.59
CA GLY A 55 5.95 19.50 -5.92
C GLY A 55 4.79 19.11 -6.82
N GLY A 56 4.24 20.05 -7.60
CA GLY A 56 3.31 19.70 -8.66
C GLY A 56 3.99 18.71 -9.61
N VAL A 57 3.27 17.68 -10.04
CA VAL A 57 3.76 16.72 -11.03
C VAL A 57 4.18 17.47 -12.27
N ARG A 58 5.44 17.32 -12.68
CA ARG A 58 6.07 18.02 -13.80
C ARG A 58 6.69 17.00 -14.73
N GLY A 59 6.88 17.40 -15.98
CA GLY A 59 7.62 16.64 -16.98
C GLY A 59 6.85 15.45 -17.57
N LYS A 60 7.59 14.61 -18.28
CA LYS A 60 7.05 13.44 -18.96
C LYS A 60 6.57 12.39 -17.94
N VAL A 61 5.39 11.84 -18.16
CA VAL A 61 4.72 10.90 -17.25
C VAL A 61 4.69 9.50 -17.84
N LEU A 62 5.08 8.51 -17.06
CA LEU A 62 4.84 7.11 -17.35
C LEU A 62 3.72 6.59 -16.43
N LEU A 63 2.70 5.98 -17.00
CA LEU A 63 1.68 5.22 -16.29
C LEU A 63 1.97 3.73 -16.46
N ALA A 64 2.60 3.13 -15.46
CA ALA A 64 2.88 1.69 -15.44
C ALA A 64 1.88 0.98 -14.53
N TYR A 65 1.28 -0.11 -15.03
CA TYR A 65 0.30 -0.83 -14.23
C TYR A 65 0.28 -2.34 -14.50
N PHE A 66 -0.05 -3.09 -13.48
CA PHE A 66 -0.46 -4.49 -13.56
C PHE A 66 -1.98 -4.59 -13.36
N SER A 67 -2.64 -5.40 -14.16
CA SER A 67 -4.08 -5.67 -14.04
C SER A 67 -4.38 -7.10 -14.47
N ARG A 68 -5.40 -7.69 -13.88
CA ARG A 68 -5.82 -9.05 -14.16
C ARG A 68 -7.33 -9.10 -14.50
N PRO A 69 -7.71 -9.63 -15.67
CA PRO A 69 -9.10 -10.04 -15.96
C PRO A 69 -9.46 -11.32 -15.18
N GLY A 70 -10.65 -11.83 -15.41
CA GLY A 70 -11.15 -13.05 -14.79
C GLY A 70 -11.98 -12.79 -13.55
N GLU A 71 -12.06 -13.78 -12.68
CA GLU A 71 -12.91 -13.72 -11.49
C GLU A 71 -12.35 -12.74 -10.45
N ASN A 72 -13.15 -11.79 -10.03
CA ASN A 72 -12.80 -10.73 -9.08
C ASN A 72 -13.84 -10.63 -7.94
N TYR A 73 -13.45 -10.03 -6.83
CA TYR A 73 -14.37 -9.69 -5.75
C TYR A 73 -15.40 -8.66 -6.21
N TYR A 74 -16.66 -8.81 -5.76
CA TYR A 74 -17.74 -7.90 -6.06
C TYR A 74 -18.77 -7.90 -4.91
N TYR A 75 -18.72 -6.91 -4.03
CA TYR A 75 -19.64 -6.73 -2.88
C TYR A 75 -19.92 -7.98 -2.04
N GLY A 76 -18.89 -8.77 -1.75
CA GLY A 76 -19.01 -10.05 -1.00
C GLY A 76 -19.08 -11.28 -1.89
N GLU A 77 -19.41 -11.12 -3.14
CA GLU A 77 -19.52 -12.19 -4.13
C GLU A 77 -18.33 -12.22 -5.10
N ARG A 78 -18.48 -12.93 -6.21
CA ARG A 78 -17.52 -13.00 -7.32
C ARG A 78 -18.18 -12.56 -8.61
N THR A 79 -17.44 -11.84 -9.44
CA THR A 79 -17.84 -11.51 -10.80
C THR A 79 -16.70 -11.77 -11.77
N HIS A 80 -17.04 -12.11 -13.01
CA HIS A 80 -16.05 -12.26 -14.07
C HIS A 80 -15.87 -10.94 -14.81
N LEU A 81 -14.62 -10.48 -14.90
CA LEU A 81 -14.24 -9.25 -15.59
C LEU A 81 -13.45 -9.59 -16.85
N GLU A 82 -13.89 -9.11 -18.00
CA GLU A 82 -13.13 -9.16 -19.25
C GLU A 82 -11.91 -8.22 -19.20
N VAL A 83 -12.06 -7.09 -18.53
CA VAL A 83 -11.00 -6.11 -18.28
C VAL A 83 -10.86 -5.91 -16.78
N GLY A 84 -9.65 -6.10 -16.24
CA GLY A 84 -9.41 -5.94 -14.82
C GLY A 84 -9.57 -4.49 -14.34
N ASN A 85 -10.02 -4.31 -13.11
CA ASN A 85 -10.35 -3.00 -12.53
C ASN A 85 -9.20 -1.98 -12.59
N THR A 86 -7.96 -2.42 -12.36
CA THR A 86 -6.80 -1.53 -12.44
C THR A 86 -6.57 -1.00 -13.85
N GLU A 87 -6.82 -1.80 -14.87
CA GLU A 87 -6.75 -1.36 -16.26
C GLU A 87 -7.85 -0.34 -16.58
N VAL A 88 -9.08 -0.55 -16.09
CA VAL A 88 -10.17 0.44 -16.23
C VAL A 88 -9.74 1.77 -15.60
N MET A 89 -9.15 1.74 -14.41
CA MET A 89 -8.64 2.94 -13.74
C MET A 89 -7.51 3.60 -14.53
N ALA A 90 -6.56 2.82 -15.04
CA ALA A 90 -5.46 3.32 -15.86
C ALA A 90 -5.96 4.01 -17.14
N ARG A 91 -6.95 3.43 -17.83
CA ARG A 91 -7.58 4.04 -19.02
C ARG A 91 -8.26 5.37 -18.68
N LYS A 92 -8.94 5.47 -17.54
CA LYS A 92 -9.55 6.72 -17.06
C LYS A 92 -8.50 7.80 -16.76
N ILE A 93 -7.39 7.43 -16.10
CA ILE A 93 -6.28 8.34 -15.83
C ILE A 93 -5.68 8.85 -17.16
N ARG A 94 -5.36 7.95 -18.09
CA ARG A 94 -4.82 8.30 -19.40
C ARG A 94 -5.72 9.24 -20.20
N ALA A 95 -7.03 9.13 -20.05
CA ALA A 95 -7.97 10.02 -20.73
C ALA A 95 -7.97 11.46 -20.17
N LEU A 96 -7.33 11.70 -19.03
CA LEU A 96 -7.31 12.98 -18.32
C LEU A 96 -5.96 13.67 -18.34
N ILE A 97 -4.88 12.94 -18.59
CA ILE A 97 -3.51 13.46 -18.60
C ILE A 97 -2.73 12.89 -19.79
N ASP A 98 -1.77 13.65 -20.30
CA ASP A 98 -0.82 13.15 -21.28
C ASP A 98 0.23 12.28 -20.57
N CYS A 99 0.30 11.00 -20.96
CA CYS A 99 1.23 10.04 -20.41
C CYS A 99 1.49 8.87 -21.36
N ASP A 100 2.72 8.36 -21.33
CA ASP A 100 3.01 7.06 -21.92
C ASP A 100 2.46 5.95 -21.01
N VAL A 101 2.10 4.82 -21.60
CA VAL A 101 1.50 3.70 -20.87
C VAL A 101 2.35 2.46 -21.02
N TYR A 102 2.66 1.82 -19.89
CA TYR A 102 3.32 0.52 -19.83
C TYR A 102 2.46 -0.47 -19.04
N ARG A 103 2.00 -1.53 -19.71
CA ARG A 103 1.29 -2.63 -19.06
C ARG A 103 2.30 -3.68 -18.61
N ILE A 104 2.36 -3.94 -17.30
CA ILE A 104 3.18 -4.98 -16.72
C ILE A 104 2.48 -6.32 -16.94
N GLU A 105 3.06 -7.19 -17.73
CA GLU A 105 2.52 -8.52 -18.02
C GLU A 105 3.43 -9.61 -17.43
N PRO A 106 2.88 -10.58 -16.69
CA PRO A 106 3.67 -11.70 -16.20
C PRO A 106 3.97 -12.70 -17.32
N VAL A 107 5.16 -13.34 -17.28
CA VAL A 107 5.47 -14.47 -18.15
C VAL A 107 4.52 -15.63 -17.85
N ASP A 108 4.32 -15.93 -16.57
CA ASP A 108 3.36 -16.92 -16.08
C ASP A 108 2.07 -16.20 -15.64
N ALA A 109 1.01 -16.31 -16.43
CA ALA A 109 -0.25 -15.61 -16.21
C ALA A 109 -0.86 -15.97 -14.84
N TYR A 110 -1.40 -14.97 -14.15
CA TYR A 110 -2.16 -15.22 -12.92
C TYR A 110 -3.46 -15.99 -13.24
N PRO A 111 -3.88 -16.90 -12.35
CA PRO A 111 -5.09 -17.69 -12.58
C PRO A 111 -6.34 -16.83 -12.81
N ALA A 112 -7.26 -17.33 -13.65
CA ALA A 112 -8.56 -16.67 -13.85
C ALA A 112 -9.44 -16.72 -12.58
N SER A 113 -9.33 -17.77 -11.77
CA SER A 113 -10.05 -17.91 -10.50
C SER A 113 -9.50 -16.95 -9.45
N TYR A 114 -10.41 -16.30 -8.71
CA TYR A 114 -10.08 -15.41 -7.60
C TYR A 114 -9.31 -16.13 -6.51
N ASP A 115 -9.82 -17.27 -6.04
CA ASP A 115 -9.20 -17.99 -4.91
C ASP A 115 -7.82 -18.56 -5.27
N ALA A 116 -7.64 -19.03 -6.50
CA ALA A 116 -6.32 -19.47 -6.98
C ALA A 116 -5.33 -18.30 -7.07
N THR A 117 -5.80 -17.12 -7.46
CA THR A 117 -4.99 -15.89 -7.49
C THR A 117 -4.58 -15.45 -6.08
N VAL A 118 -5.51 -15.46 -5.12
CA VAL A 118 -5.19 -15.15 -3.71
C VAL A 118 -4.14 -16.12 -3.17
N LYS A 119 -4.32 -17.43 -3.40
CA LYS A 119 -3.34 -18.45 -2.99
C LYS A 119 -1.95 -18.22 -3.62
N ARG A 120 -1.90 -17.83 -4.90
CA ARG A 120 -0.65 -17.49 -5.58
C ARG A 120 0.00 -16.26 -4.95
N ASN A 121 -0.74 -15.17 -4.74
CA ASN A 121 -0.24 -13.95 -4.10
C ASN A 121 0.36 -14.24 -2.71
N VAL A 122 -0.33 -15.05 -1.89
CA VAL A 122 0.17 -15.43 -0.56
C VAL A 122 1.48 -16.21 -0.68
N ARG A 123 1.58 -17.18 -1.58
CA ARG A 123 2.82 -17.96 -1.80
C ARG A 123 3.96 -17.07 -2.29
N GLU A 124 3.70 -16.17 -3.24
CA GLU A 124 4.70 -15.23 -3.77
C GLU A 124 5.20 -14.29 -2.68
N GLN A 125 4.31 -13.77 -1.82
CA GLN A 125 4.68 -12.92 -0.69
C GLN A 125 5.50 -13.68 0.35
N GLN A 126 5.12 -14.91 0.72
CA GLN A 126 5.84 -15.74 1.69
C GLN A 126 7.23 -16.14 1.21
N ALA A 127 7.37 -16.36 -0.10
CA ALA A 127 8.64 -16.73 -0.73
C ALA A 127 9.49 -15.52 -1.14
N ASP A 128 9.04 -14.30 -0.87
CA ASP A 128 9.62 -13.06 -1.42
C ASP A 128 9.96 -13.18 -2.92
N ALA A 129 9.02 -13.76 -3.68
CA ALA A 129 9.22 -14.12 -5.08
C ALA A 129 9.34 -12.89 -5.99
N ARG A 130 10.03 -13.07 -7.11
CA ARG A 130 10.14 -12.08 -8.19
C ARG A 130 9.57 -12.67 -9.48
N PRO A 131 8.21 -12.68 -9.66
CA PRO A 131 7.60 -13.18 -10.88
C PRO A 131 8.15 -12.46 -12.12
N ALA A 132 8.53 -13.24 -13.13
CA ALA A 132 9.13 -12.67 -14.33
C ALA A 132 8.12 -11.83 -15.14
N ILE A 133 8.59 -10.69 -15.66
CA ILE A 133 7.82 -9.79 -16.51
C ILE A 133 8.07 -10.17 -17.97
N LYS A 134 7.01 -10.19 -18.77
CA LYS A 134 7.05 -10.49 -20.19
C LYS A 134 7.50 -9.26 -20.98
N GLY A 135 8.42 -9.47 -21.91
CA GLY A 135 8.95 -8.39 -22.77
C GLY A 135 10.03 -7.55 -22.10
N GLY A 136 10.40 -6.45 -22.76
CA GLY A 136 11.39 -5.49 -22.24
C GLY A 136 10.77 -4.52 -21.26
N LEU A 137 11.55 -4.10 -20.25
CA LEU A 137 11.15 -3.04 -19.34
C LEU A 137 11.30 -1.66 -20.01
N PRO A 138 10.49 -0.66 -19.60
CA PRO A 138 10.64 0.69 -20.10
C PRO A 138 11.94 1.32 -19.55
N GLU A 139 12.61 2.13 -20.34
CA GLU A 139 13.65 3.01 -19.84
C GLU A 139 12.98 4.19 -19.11
N LEU A 140 13.42 4.47 -17.87
CA LEU A 140 12.84 5.58 -17.10
C LEU A 140 13.54 6.92 -17.37
N ASP A 141 14.63 6.94 -18.13
CA ASP A 141 15.30 8.16 -18.53
C ASP A 141 14.31 9.08 -19.26
N GLY A 142 14.24 10.32 -18.90
CA GLY A 142 13.28 11.28 -19.47
C GLY A 142 11.87 11.27 -18.87
N TYR A 143 11.51 10.35 -17.97
CA TYR A 143 10.30 10.46 -17.18
C TYR A 143 10.63 11.10 -15.82
N GLU A 144 9.86 12.11 -15.45
CA GLU A 144 9.96 12.75 -14.13
C GLU A 144 8.95 12.16 -13.14
N THR A 145 7.85 11.66 -13.66
CA THR A 145 6.77 11.07 -12.84
C THR A 145 6.41 9.69 -13.33
N VAL A 146 6.25 8.76 -12.38
CA VAL A 146 5.78 7.40 -12.64
C VAL A 146 4.55 7.11 -11.79
N LEU A 147 3.40 6.93 -12.45
CA LEU A 147 2.19 6.43 -11.81
C LEU A 147 2.27 4.90 -11.76
N LEU A 148 2.24 4.31 -10.56
CA LEU A 148 2.32 2.85 -10.36
C LEU A 148 0.98 2.28 -9.95
N GLY A 149 0.35 1.54 -10.85
CA GLY A 149 -0.98 0.95 -10.69
C GLY A 149 -0.98 -0.54 -10.43
N SER A 150 -1.73 -1.01 -9.43
CA SER A 150 -1.92 -2.44 -9.19
C SER A 150 -3.25 -2.75 -8.50
N PRO A 151 -3.78 -3.98 -8.64
CA PRO A 151 -4.74 -4.47 -7.66
C PRO A 151 -4.04 -4.71 -6.32
N ILE A 152 -4.81 -4.80 -5.24
CA ILE A 152 -4.31 -5.34 -3.97
C ILE A 152 -4.50 -6.85 -3.95
N GLY A 153 -3.40 -7.57 -3.89
CA GLY A 153 -3.37 -9.03 -3.80
C GLY A 153 -3.03 -9.50 -2.39
N ASN A 154 -4.01 -9.62 -1.53
CA ASN A 154 -3.91 -9.77 -0.07
C ASN A 154 -3.80 -8.38 0.58
N VAL A 155 -2.74 -7.95 1.21
CA VAL A 155 -2.62 -6.62 1.88
C VAL A 155 -1.70 -5.64 1.16
N ARG A 156 -1.14 -6.04 0.02
CA ARG A 156 -0.15 -5.29 -0.76
C ARG A 156 -0.32 -5.49 -2.27
N ALA A 157 0.42 -4.74 -3.04
CA ALA A 157 0.56 -5.00 -4.48
C ALA A 157 1.12 -6.41 -4.73
N PRO A 158 0.71 -7.12 -5.80
CA PRO A 158 1.30 -8.40 -6.19
C PRO A 158 2.81 -8.29 -6.41
N MET A 159 3.54 -9.40 -6.15
CA MET A 159 5.01 -9.40 -6.15
C MET A 159 5.64 -9.06 -7.51
N ILE A 160 4.89 -9.18 -8.60
CA ILE A 160 5.34 -8.70 -9.91
C ILE A 160 5.60 -7.19 -9.93
N MET A 161 4.91 -6.41 -9.09
CA MET A 161 5.18 -4.98 -8.95
C MET A 161 6.53 -4.73 -8.28
N THR A 162 6.91 -5.56 -7.30
CA THR A 162 8.24 -5.53 -6.70
C THR A 162 9.32 -5.89 -7.73
N THR A 163 9.07 -6.91 -8.57
CA THR A 163 9.96 -7.23 -9.69
C THR A 163 10.18 -6.01 -10.59
N PHE A 164 9.09 -5.31 -10.95
CA PHE A 164 9.15 -4.13 -11.80
C PHE A 164 9.96 -3.00 -11.15
N THR A 165 9.68 -2.70 -9.89
CA THR A 165 10.30 -1.57 -9.20
C THR A 165 11.77 -1.80 -8.86
N GLU A 166 12.18 -3.03 -8.59
CA GLU A 166 13.60 -3.36 -8.30
C GLU A 166 14.51 -3.37 -9.54
N GLN A 167 13.95 -3.54 -10.73
CA GLN A 167 14.73 -3.62 -11.98
C GLN A 167 14.92 -2.27 -12.66
N LEU A 168 14.37 -1.18 -12.11
CA LEU A 168 14.41 0.15 -12.71
C LEU A 168 14.99 1.17 -11.74
N ASP A 169 15.59 2.22 -12.27
CA ASP A 169 16.12 3.33 -11.48
C ASP A 169 15.06 4.41 -11.29
N PHE A 170 14.59 4.56 -10.05
CA PHE A 170 13.62 5.58 -9.66
C PHE A 170 14.26 6.81 -8.98
N ALA A 171 15.56 6.92 -8.94
CA ALA A 171 16.25 8.06 -8.32
C ALA A 171 15.76 9.39 -8.92
N ASN A 172 15.40 10.34 -8.04
CA ASN A 172 14.87 11.66 -8.39
C ASN A 172 13.53 11.68 -9.15
N LYS A 173 12.83 10.56 -9.25
CA LYS A 173 11.50 10.49 -9.87
C LYS A 173 10.39 10.64 -8.84
N THR A 174 9.28 11.27 -9.24
CA THR A 174 8.06 11.27 -8.45
C THR A 174 7.27 10.00 -8.70
N VAL A 175 7.13 9.17 -7.68
CA VAL A 175 6.31 7.94 -7.73
C VAL A 175 4.96 8.18 -7.11
N VAL A 176 3.90 7.83 -7.82
CA VAL A 176 2.52 8.02 -7.37
C VAL A 176 1.77 6.69 -7.46
N PRO A 177 1.53 6.02 -6.33
CA PRO A 177 0.81 4.76 -6.33
C PRO A 177 -0.70 4.95 -6.55
N PHE A 178 -1.32 4.05 -7.33
CA PHE A 178 -2.77 3.93 -7.36
C PHE A 178 -3.19 2.47 -7.30
N THR A 179 -4.26 2.17 -6.58
CA THR A 179 -4.70 0.79 -6.38
C THR A 179 -6.18 0.60 -6.60
N THR A 180 -6.53 -0.62 -7.06
CA THR A 180 -7.89 -1.13 -6.97
C THR A 180 -7.94 -2.25 -5.93
N HIS A 181 -8.95 -2.23 -5.08
CA HIS A 181 -9.01 -3.13 -3.91
C HIS A 181 -10.45 -3.56 -3.61
N ALA A 182 -10.61 -4.63 -2.83
CA ALA A 182 -11.90 -4.98 -2.23
C ALA A 182 -12.16 -4.12 -0.97
N MET A 183 -11.24 -4.14 0.00
CA MET A 183 -11.42 -3.46 1.30
C MET A 183 -10.15 -2.78 1.85
N SER A 184 -8.98 -3.04 1.26
CA SER A 184 -7.69 -2.72 1.88
C SER A 184 -7.13 -1.32 1.56
N GLY A 185 -7.79 -0.52 0.73
CA GLY A 185 -7.26 0.76 0.30
C GLY A 185 -5.93 0.61 -0.46
N LEU A 186 -4.93 1.40 -0.09
CA LEU A 186 -3.54 1.23 -0.58
C LEU A 186 -2.82 0.05 0.09
N GLY A 187 -3.34 -0.49 1.20
CA GLY A 187 -2.63 -1.49 1.99
C GLY A 187 -1.24 -1.02 2.38
N THR A 188 -0.24 -1.89 2.25
CA THR A 188 1.17 -1.56 2.48
C THR A 188 1.90 -1.06 1.24
N THR A 189 1.21 -0.95 0.08
CA THR A 189 1.82 -0.71 -1.25
C THR A 189 2.73 0.52 -1.29
N ALA A 190 2.33 1.63 -0.66
CA ALA A 190 3.15 2.85 -0.66
C ALA A 190 4.50 2.64 0.06
N ARG A 191 4.50 1.92 1.18
CA ARG A 191 5.73 1.55 1.91
C ARG A 191 6.57 0.57 1.09
N ASP A 192 5.94 -0.47 0.53
CA ASP A 192 6.64 -1.50 -0.24
C ASP A 192 7.32 -0.90 -1.49
N TYR A 193 6.67 0.09 -2.11
CA TYR A 193 7.30 0.84 -3.22
C TYR A 193 8.42 1.76 -2.72
N ALA A 194 8.29 2.37 -1.52
CA ALA A 194 9.37 3.17 -0.97
C ALA A 194 10.63 2.34 -0.69
N ASP A 195 10.46 1.09 -0.31
CA ASP A 195 11.56 0.15 -0.08
C ASP A 195 12.26 -0.27 -1.38
N SER A 196 11.52 -0.39 -2.50
CA SER A 196 12.04 -0.85 -3.80
C SER A 196 12.38 0.27 -4.79
N CYS A 197 11.68 1.42 -4.76
CA CYS A 197 11.98 2.59 -5.60
C CYS A 197 12.97 3.52 -4.91
N ARG A 198 14.22 3.12 -4.75
CA ARG A 198 15.23 3.88 -4.00
C ARG A 198 15.46 5.25 -4.61
N GLY A 199 15.53 6.27 -3.77
CA GLY A 199 15.75 7.66 -4.17
C GLY A 199 14.56 8.36 -4.84
N ALA A 200 13.40 7.70 -4.89
CA ALA A 200 12.16 8.29 -5.39
C ALA A 200 11.53 9.25 -4.38
N ILE A 201 10.78 10.22 -4.89
CA ILE A 201 9.91 11.11 -4.12
C ILE A 201 8.48 10.56 -4.24
N PHE A 202 7.79 10.35 -3.11
CA PHE A 202 6.44 9.80 -3.13
C PHE A 202 5.38 10.90 -3.02
N ALA A 203 4.44 10.91 -3.96
CA ALA A 203 3.24 11.73 -3.86
C ALA A 203 2.05 10.90 -3.34
N GLN A 204 0.97 11.61 -2.98
CA GLN A 204 -0.23 10.99 -2.42
C GLN A 204 -0.88 10.02 -3.41
N GLY A 205 -1.03 8.76 -3.02
CA GLY A 205 -1.70 7.74 -3.82
C GLY A 205 -3.22 7.85 -3.82
N LEU A 206 -3.85 7.10 -4.75
CA LEU A 206 -5.29 6.92 -4.83
C LEU A 206 -5.65 5.43 -4.70
N ALA A 207 -6.62 5.11 -3.86
CA ALA A 207 -7.22 3.79 -3.77
C ALA A 207 -8.70 3.86 -4.15
N VAL A 208 -9.15 2.95 -5.00
CA VAL A 208 -10.55 2.85 -5.45
C VAL A 208 -11.02 1.41 -5.26
N GLN A 209 -12.20 1.21 -4.71
CA GLN A 209 -12.82 -0.12 -4.70
C GLN A 209 -13.07 -0.60 -6.14
N GLY A 210 -12.76 -1.88 -6.38
CA GLY A 210 -12.87 -2.45 -7.73
C GLY A 210 -14.27 -2.30 -8.32
N GLU A 211 -15.30 -2.49 -7.50
CA GLU A 211 -16.71 -2.36 -7.85
C GLU A 211 -17.11 -0.93 -8.26
N GLU A 212 -16.40 0.06 -7.71
CA GLU A 212 -16.69 1.48 -7.92
C GLU A 212 -15.82 2.12 -9.02
N VAL A 213 -14.85 1.39 -9.58
CA VAL A 213 -13.92 1.94 -10.57
C VAL A 213 -14.63 2.53 -11.79
N GLY A 214 -15.76 1.94 -12.19
CA GLY A 214 -16.59 2.45 -13.27
C GLY A 214 -17.08 3.89 -13.05
N LYS A 215 -17.31 4.29 -11.80
CA LYS A 215 -17.84 5.59 -11.37
C LYS A 215 -16.76 6.52 -10.78
N ALA A 216 -15.49 6.13 -10.84
CA ALA A 216 -14.41 6.81 -10.13
C ALA A 216 -13.93 8.13 -10.79
N ASP A 217 -14.53 8.59 -11.87
CA ASP A 217 -14.06 9.76 -12.64
C ASP A 217 -13.85 11.01 -11.75
N ARG A 218 -14.81 11.30 -10.86
CA ARG A 218 -14.71 12.45 -9.95
C ARG A 218 -13.54 12.29 -8.97
N ALA A 219 -13.36 11.10 -8.41
CA ALA A 219 -12.27 10.82 -7.46
C ALA A 219 -10.91 10.91 -8.14
N ILE A 220 -10.78 10.37 -9.36
CA ILE A 220 -9.56 10.43 -10.15
C ILE A 220 -9.22 11.88 -10.49
N ARG A 221 -10.18 12.69 -10.99
CA ARG A 221 -9.94 14.12 -11.27
C ARG A 221 -9.49 14.88 -10.02
N ALA A 222 -10.19 14.71 -8.90
CA ALA A 222 -9.84 15.38 -7.65
C ALA A 222 -8.45 14.99 -7.15
N TRP A 223 -8.07 13.73 -7.32
CA TRP A 223 -6.74 13.23 -6.97
C TRP A 223 -5.65 13.80 -7.89
N LEU A 224 -5.83 13.75 -9.22
CA LEU A 224 -4.88 14.30 -10.18
C LEU A 224 -4.63 15.78 -9.93
N ASN A 225 -5.67 16.58 -9.70
CA ASN A 225 -5.54 18.00 -9.33
C ASN A 225 -4.74 18.20 -8.04
N ARG A 226 -4.98 17.36 -7.02
CA ARG A 226 -4.31 17.45 -5.71
C ARG A 226 -2.82 17.17 -5.82
N ILE A 227 -2.42 16.24 -6.68
CA ILE A 227 -1.01 15.91 -6.91
C ILE A 227 -0.35 16.81 -7.97
N GLY A 228 -1.08 17.79 -8.50
CA GLY A 228 -0.53 18.88 -9.31
C GLY A 228 -0.64 18.72 -10.82
N PHE A 229 -1.47 17.78 -11.31
CA PHE A 229 -1.83 17.78 -12.73
C PHE A 229 -2.82 18.89 -13.02
N ALA A 230 -2.47 19.81 -13.93
CA ALA A 230 -3.43 20.75 -14.49
C ALA A 230 -4.38 19.96 -15.41
N MET A 231 -5.67 20.01 -15.09
CA MET A 231 -6.70 19.41 -15.94
C MET A 231 -7.14 20.44 -16.96
N ALA A 232 -7.21 20.03 -18.21
CA ALA A 232 -7.78 20.86 -19.27
C ALA A 232 -9.31 21.00 -19.12
#